data_fd49c4bd738d6dfd38df2133c50408ff
#
_entry.id   fd49c4bd738d6dfd38df2133c50408ff
#
_cell.length_a   1.000
_cell.length_b   1.000
_cell.length_c   1.000
_cell.angle_alpha   90.00
_cell.angle_beta   90.00
_cell.angle_gamma   90.00
#
_symmetry.space_group_name_H-M   'P 1'
#
loop_
_entity.id
_entity.type
_entity.pdbx_description
1 polymer ?
#
loop_
_entity_poly.entity_id
_entity_poly.type
_entity_poly.pdbx_seq_one_letter_code
_entity_poly.pdbx_strand_id
1 'polypeptide(L)'
;MTNYKRVAIYFLPKKNSSLENFGKNLLGRDINKKRKISLTRRQKYFINRRFTYFDELKDYCEKPAKYGFHATLKAPFRLKRNVKTKNFYDVISHIAAQHSRFKIKGLKIVYRKKFTFITSRKEIKSLINLENDLVKHLDTFRAELNKTEIKKRNPDSLTFKQNKYLKEWGYPFVLDQFKFHMTLMNQNNNKLSNKQKLELEKLIYKISNNLVEFNEISLLGENKNGYFEEIKRFKLNF
;
A
#
# COMPACT_ATOMS: atom_id res chain seq x y z
N MET A 1 13.67 16.45 1.84
CA MET A 1 13.26 15.10 2.30
C MET A 1 13.95 14.63 3.58
N THR A 2 14.72 15.48 4.21
CA THR A 2 15.54 15.21 5.42
C THR A 2 14.72 14.80 6.67
N ASN A 3 13.42 15.06 6.70
CA ASN A 3 12.54 14.77 7.85
C ASN A 3 11.95 13.35 7.86
N TYR A 4 12.24 12.53 6.86
CA TYR A 4 11.70 11.18 6.75
C TYR A 4 12.78 10.13 6.86
N LYS A 5 12.52 9.07 7.65
CA LYS A 5 13.44 7.94 7.84
C LYS A 5 13.58 7.10 6.56
N ARG A 6 12.47 6.85 5.89
CA ARG A 6 12.38 6.10 4.64
C ARG A 6 11.34 6.75 3.74
N VAL A 7 11.46 6.50 2.44
CA VAL A 7 10.46 6.86 1.44
C VAL A 7 9.91 5.60 0.76
N ALA A 8 8.73 5.70 0.18
CA ALA A 8 8.07 4.61 -0.55
C ALA A 8 7.25 5.17 -1.71
N ILE A 9 7.03 4.36 -2.76
CA ILE A 9 6.05 4.69 -3.78
C ILE A 9 4.86 3.75 -3.61
N TYR A 10 3.68 4.35 -3.41
CA TYR A 10 2.43 3.64 -3.21
C TYR A 10 1.39 4.07 -4.25
N PHE A 11 0.48 3.17 -4.54
CA PHE A 11 -0.82 3.55 -5.03
C PHE A 11 -1.71 3.89 -3.83
N LEU A 12 -2.31 5.07 -3.86
CA LEU A 12 -3.40 5.47 -2.95
C LEU A 12 -4.68 5.63 -3.77
N PRO A 13 -5.83 5.13 -3.30
CA PRO A 13 -7.08 5.39 -3.98
C PRO A 13 -7.34 6.89 -4.17
N LYS A 14 -8.09 7.25 -5.20
CA LYS A 14 -8.43 8.65 -5.53
C LYS A 14 -9.00 9.36 -4.31
N LYS A 15 -8.51 10.57 -4.04
CA LYS A 15 -8.98 11.40 -2.91
C LYS A 15 -10.49 11.58 -2.95
N ASN A 16 -11.12 11.45 -1.79
CA ASN A 16 -12.58 11.54 -1.58
C ASN A 16 -13.40 10.43 -2.26
N SER A 17 -12.77 9.43 -2.88
CA SER A 17 -13.49 8.26 -3.39
C SER A 17 -14.07 7.41 -2.24
N SER A 18 -15.10 6.62 -2.57
CA SER A 18 -15.68 5.67 -1.60
C SER A 18 -14.65 4.67 -1.07
N LEU A 19 -13.73 4.22 -1.94
CA LEU A 19 -12.67 3.28 -1.58
C LEU A 19 -11.63 3.92 -0.63
N GLU A 20 -11.21 5.17 -0.89
CA GLU A 20 -10.34 5.91 0.05
C GLU A 20 -11.04 6.12 1.40
N ASN A 21 -12.29 6.59 1.37
CA ASN A 21 -13.08 6.81 2.57
C ASN A 21 -13.26 5.53 3.40
N PHE A 22 -13.49 4.39 2.75
CA PHE A 22 -13.53 3.09 3.41
C PHE A 22 -12.18 2.78 4.07
N GLY A 23 -11.09 2.82 3.31
CA GLY A 23 -9.77 2.44 3.80
C GLY A 23 -9.30 3.29 4.99
N LYS A 24 -9.47 4.62 4.93
CA LYS A 24 -9.07 5.50 6.03
C LYS A 24 -9.93 5.32 7.29
N ASN A 25 -11.24 5.05 7.16
CA ASN A 25 -12.08 4.78 8.31
C ASN A 25 -11.82 3.37 8.88
N LEU A 26 -11.56 2.36 8.04
CA LEU A 26 -11.18 1.03 8.51
C LEU A 26 -9.88 1.07 9.31
N LEU A 27 -8.83 1.68 8.74
CA LEU A 27 -7.51 1.76 9.38
C LEU A 27 -7.43 2.84 10.48
N GLY A 28 -8.42 3.71 10.58
CA GLY A 28 -8.44 4.79 11.58
C GLY A 28 -7.43 5.91 11.31
N ARG A 29 -6.98 6.07 10.05
CA ARG A 29 -5.99 7.08 9.68
C ARG A 29 -6.23 7.69 8.31
N ASP A 30 -6.18 9.01 8.27
CA ASP A 30 -6.16 9.80 7.05
C ASP A 30 -4.70 10.15 6.70
N ILE A 31 -4.14 9.45 5.72
CA ILE A 31 -2.75 9.61 5.30
C ILE A 31 -2.49 10.96 4.62
N ASN A 32 -3.52 11.49 3.92
CA ASN A 32 -3.43 12.78 3.24
C ASN A 32 -3.41 13.94 4.23
N LYS A 33 -4.21 13.83 5.31
CA LYS A 33 -4.31 14.85 6.37
C LYS A 33 -3.36 14.57 7.54
N LYS A 34 -2.55 13.52 7.46
CA LYS A 34 -1.52 13.13 8.44
C LYS A 34 -2.08 12.96 9.86
N ARG A 35 -3.32 12.51 10.00
CA ARG A 35 -4.01 12.44 11.31
C ARG A 35 -4.76 11.12 11.53
N LYS A 36 -4.96 10.81 12.80
CA LYS A 36 -5.86 9.73 13.23
C LYS A 36 -7.32 10.14 13.03
N ILE A 37 -8.19 9.16 12.84
CA ILE A 37 -9.65 9.33 12.80
C ILE A 37 -10.22 8.77 14.10
N SER A 38 -11.06 9.54 14.79
CA SER A 38 -11.65 9.12 16.05
C SER A 38 -12.50 7.85 15.90
N LEU A 39 -12.57 7.05 16.95
CA LEU A 39 -13.33 5.80 16.97
C LEU A 39 -14.82 6.07 16.67
N THR A 40 -15.42 7.06 17.30
CA THR A 40 -16.82 7.46 17.09
C THR A 40 -17.12 7.76 15.61
N ARG A 41 -16.21 8.50 14.92
CA ARG A 41 -16.37 8.79 13.49
C ARG A 41 -16.30 7.52 12.64
N ARG A 42 -15.41 6.60 12.99
CA ARG A 42 -15.24 5.31 12.30
C ARG A 42 -16.49 4.45 12.47
N GLN A 43 -16.97 4.32 13.70
CA GLN A 43 -18.21 3.59 14.03
C GLN A 43 -19.39 4.16 13.24
N LYS A 44 -19.64 5.48 13.31
CA LYS A 44 -20.69 6.12 12.52
C LYS A 44 -20.57 5.85 11.02
N TYR A 45 -19.35 5.85 10.47
CA TYR A 45 -19.12 5.53 9.05
C TYR A 45 -19.61 4.13 8.69
N PHE A 46 -19.33 3.12 9.54
CA PHE A 46 -19.69 1.72 9.29
C PHE A 46 -21.15 1.41 9.60
N ILE A 47 -21.71 1.99 10.65
CA ILE A 47 -23.16 1.90 10.99
C ILE A 47 -23.99 2.43 9.81
N ASN A 48 -23.68 3.59 9.26
CA ASN A 48 -24.39 4.17 8.12
C ASN A 48 -24.31 3.28 6.85
N ARG A 49 -23.40 2.31 6.80
CA ARG A 49 -23.24 1.33 5.71
C ARG A 49 -23.77 -0.06 6.07
N ARG A 50 -24.44 -0.17 7.21
CA ARG A 50 -24.98 -1.43 7.74
C ARG A 50 -23.90 -2.52 7.91
N PHE A 51 -22.66 -2.12 8.23
CA PHE A 51 -21.58 -3.03 8.54
C PHE A 51 -21.40 -3.10 10.07
N THR A 52 -21.88 -4.15 10.69
CA THR A 52 -21.99 -4.29 12.15
C THR A 52 -20.71 -4.80 12.82
N TYR A 53 -19.81 -5.44 12.05
CA TYR A 53 -18.60 -6.10 12.59
C TYR A 53 -17.40 -5.19 12.76
N PHE A 54 -17.56 -3.87 12.62
CA PHE A 54 -16.43 -2.94 12.72
C PHE A 54 -15.72 -3.00 14.07
N ASP A 55 -16.47 -3.06 15.16
CA ASP A 55 -15.90 -3.08 16.52
C ASP A 55 -15.10 -4.36 16.82
N GLU A 56 -15.45 -5.47 16.20
CA GLU A 56 -14.70 -6.73 16.29
C GLU A 56 -13.42 -6.71 15.44
N LEU A 57 -13.39 -5.93 14.36
CA LEU A 57 -12.30 -5.95 13.38
C LEU A 57 -11.30 -4.81 13.54
N LYS A 58 -11.65 -3.73 14.27
CA LYS A 58 -10.84 -2.51 14.35
C LYS A 58 -9.42 -2.74 14.90
N ASP A 59 -9.26 -3.67 15.84
CA ASP A 59 -7.98 -3.92 16.50
C ASP A 59 -6.98 -4.63 15.57
N TYR A 60 -7.47 -5.34 14.55
CA TYR A 60 -6.64 -5.94 13.51
C TYR A 60 -6.06 -4.89 12.53
N CYS A 61 -6.47 -3.64 12.63
CA CYS A 61 -6.09 -2.57 11.72
C CYS A 61 -4.88 -1.74 12.20
N GLU A 62 -4.38 -1.91 13.42
CA GLU A 62 -3.32 -1.07 14.00
C GLU A 62 -2.01 -1.09 13.21
N LYS A 63 -1.53 -2.28 12.84
CA LYS A 63 -0.29 -2.41 12.06
C LYS A 63 -0.43 -1.80 10.66
N PRO A 64 -1.47 -2.14 9.86
CA PRO A 64 -1.71 -1.50 8.58
C PRO A 64 -1.89 0.02 8.67
N ALA A 65 -2.47 0.55 9.75
CA ALA A 65 -2.67 1.97 9.94
C ALA A 65 -1.36 2.80 9.85
N LYS A 66 -0.21 2.23 10.23
CA LYS A 66 1.10 2.91 10.12
C LYS A 66 1.44 3.27 8.68
N TYR A 67 1.04 2.44 7.75
CA TYR A 67 1.30 2.61 6.32
C TYR A 67 0.15 3.31 5.58
N GLY A 68 -1.06 3.37 6.17
CA GLY A 68 -2.29 3.82 5.54
C GLY A 68 -2.86 2.80 4.55
N PHE A 69 -4.01 3.11 3.96
CA PHE A 69 -4.67 2.22 3.00
C PHE A 69 -4.06 2.42 1.61
N HIS A 70 -3.27 1.46 1.15
CA HIS A 70 -2.42 1.57 -0.04
C HIS A 70 -2.14 0.23 -0.70
N ALA A 71 -1.62 0.28 -1.93
CA ALA A 71 -0.82 -0.81 -2.49
C ALA A 71 0.63 -0.35 -2.69
N THR A 72 1.58 -1.21 -2.34
CA THR A 72 3.01 -0.92 -2.49
C THR A 72 3.45 -1.10 -3.94
N LEU A 73 4.12 -0.10 -4.52
CA LEU A 73 4.79 -0.18 -5.83
C LEU A 73 6.31 -0.23 -5.67
N LYS A 74 6.88 0.60 -4.80
CA LYS A 74 8.26 0.44 -4.32
C LYS A 74 8.23 0.43 -2.80
N ALA A 75 8.70 -0.66 -2.21
CA ALA A 75 8.73 -0.84 -0.76
C ALA A 75 9.55 0.25 -0.05
N PRO A 76 9.28 0.55 1.23
CA PRO A 76 10.01 1.57 1.98
C PRO A 76 11.52 1.34 2.00
N PHE A 77 12.28 2.38 1.60
CA PHE A 77 13.75 2.38 1.56
C PHE A 77 14.33 3.71 2.07
N ARG A 78 15.56 3.68 2.55
CA ARG A 78 16.31 4.87 2.92
C ARG A 78 16.95 5.47 1.67
N LEU A 79 16.92 6.79 1.55
CA LEU A 79 17.66 7.50 0.50
C LEU A 79 19.17 7.55 0.83
N LYS A 80 20.01 7.51 -0.19
CA LYS A 80 21.44 7.87 -0.07
C LYS A 80 21.59 9.31 0.44
N ARG A 81 22.67 9.60 1.16
CA ARG A 81 22.87 10.91 1.81
C ARG A 81 22.81 12.10 0.86
N ASN A 82 23.36 11.97 -0.34
CA ASN A 82 23.53 13.07 -1.29
C ASN A 82 22.43 13.16 -2.36
N VAL A 83 21.27 12.56 -2.12
CA VAL A 83 20.15 12.62 -3.08
C VAL A 83 19.56 14.03 -3.08
N LYS A 84 19.66 14.72 -4.23
CA LYS A 84 18.95 15.99 -4.45
C LYS A 84 17.46 15.70 -4.63
N THR A 85 16.63 16.32 -3.80
CA THR A 85 15.18 16.13 -3.81
C THR A 85 14.57 16.36 -5.19
N LYS A 86 15.04 17.38 -5.91
CA LYS A 86 14.58 17.69 -7.28
C LYS A 86 14.81 16.51 -8.21
N ASN A 87 16.03 15.97 -8.28
CA ASN A 87 16.35 14.85 -9.17
C ASN A 87 15.47 13.61 -8.88
N PHE A 88 15.23 13.34 -7.60
CA PHE A 88 14.36 12.22 -7.21
C PHE A 88 12.91 12.43 -7.65
N TYR A 89 12.40 13.65 -7.54
CA TYR A 89 11.05 13.97 -8.02
C TYR A 89 10.96 13.93 -9.54
N ASP A 90 11.98 14.43 -10.25
CA ASP A 90 12.02 14.45 -11.70
C ASP A 90 11.97 13.01 -12.27
N VAL A 91 12.74 12.08 -11.67
CA VAL A 91 12.72 10.67 -12.09
C VAL A 91 11.35 10.03 -11.82
N ILE A 92 10.71 10.27 -10.66
CA ILE A 92 9.37 9.74 -10.39
C ILE A 92 8.35 10.34 -11.38
N SER A 93 8.44 11.62 -11.66
CA SER A 93 7.56 12.31 -12.60
C SER A 93 7.71 11.78 -14.02
N HIS A 94 8.96 11.55 -14.44
CA HIS A 94 9.28 10.98 -15.75
C HIS A 94 8.68 9.57 -15.90
N ILE A 95 8.91 8.69 -14.92
CA ILE A 95 8.32 7.34 -14.93
C ILE A 95 6.80 7.42 -14.99
N ALA A 96 6.17 8.25 -14.15
CA ALA A 96 4.72 8.39 -14.15
C ALA A 96 4.17 8.84 -15.51
N ALA A 97 4.87 9.76 -16.20
CA ALA A 97 4.47 10.27 -17.51
C ALA A 97 4.60 9.22 -18.64
N GLN A 98 5.42 8.19 -18.47
CA GLN A 98 5.58 7.10 -19.44
C GLN A 98 4.49 6.03 -19.34
N HIS A 99 3.68 6.03 -18.28
CA HIS A 99 2.63 5.05 -18.06
C HIS A 99 1.23 5.66 -18.18
N SER A 100 0.39 5.08 -19.03
CA SER A 100 -1.00 5.52 -19.16
C SER A 100 -1.84 5.10 -17.97
N ARG A 101 -2.90 5.86 -17.70
CA ARG A 101 -3.93 5.51 -16.71
C ARG A 101 -4.64 4.23 -17.10
N PHE A 102 -5.03 3.45 -16.11
CA PHE A 102 -5.77 2.21 -16.32
C PHE A 102 -6.73 1.91 -15.19
N LYS A 103 -7.58 0.92 -15.40
CA LYS A 103 -8.57 0.46 -14.42
C LYS A 103 -8.34 -1.00 -14.10
N ILE A 104 -8.29 -1.31 -12.81
CA ILE A 104 -8.23 -2.68 -12.30
C ILE A 104 -9.65 -3.16 -12.04
N LYS A 105 -10.12 -4.12 -12.82
CA LYS A 105 -11.42 -4.77 -12.68
C LYS A 105 -11.27 -6.14 -12.02
N GLY A 106 -12.38 -6.64 -11.45
CA GLY A 106 -12.41 -7.98 -10.87
C GLY A 106 -11.62 -8.05 -9.56
N LEU A 107 -11.97 -7.21 -8.59
CA LEU A 107 -11.41 -7.27 -7.24
C LEU A 107 -11.87 -8.51 -6.50
N LYS A 108 -11.04 -9.01 -5.60
CA LYS A 108 -11.37 -10.05 -4.62
C LYS A 108 -10.70 -9.76 -3.30
N ILE A 109 -11.33 -10.23 -2.21
CA ILE A 109 -10.69 -10.27 -0.90
C ILE A 109 -10.00 -11.62 -0.76
N VAL A 110 -8.79 -11.60 -0.21
CA VAL A 110 -8.02 -12.80 0.11
C VAL A 110 -7.79 -12.84 1.61
N TYR A 111 -8.21 -13.95 2.21
CA TYR A 111 -8.06 -14.23 3.63
C TYR A 111 -6.87 -15.16 3.84
N ARG A 112 -5.81 -14.66 4.46
CA ARG A 112 -4.62 -15.43 4.85
C ARG A 112 -4.55 -15.53 6.36
N LYS A 113 -3.79 -16.51 6.87
CA LYS A 113 -3.63 -16.72 8.33
C LYS A 113 -3.21 -15.45 9.08
N LYS A 114 -2.35 -14.61 8.49
CA LYS A 114 -1.78 -13.43 9.14
C LYS A 114 -2.36 -12.10 8.68
N PHE A 115 -3.06 -12.04 7.55
CA PHE A 115 -3.58 -10.78 7.00
C PHE A 115 -4.69 -11.00 5.96
N THR A 116 -5.58 -10.02 5.87
CA THR A 116 -6.64 -9.94 4.87
C THR A 116 -6.39 -8.73 3.97
N PHE A 117 -6.56 -8.89 2.67
CA PHE A 117 -6.27 -7.83 1.69
C PHE A 117 -7.18 -7.92 0.46
N ILE A 118 -7.32 -6.79 -0.23
CA ILE A 118 -7.94 -6.71 -1.56
C ILE A 118 -6.86 -6.91 -2.62
N THR A 119 -7.18 -7.68 -3.65
CA THR A 119 -6.32 -7.85 -4.83
C THR A 119 -7.15 -7.95 -6.10
N SER A 120 -6.51 -7.92 -7.26
CA SER A 120 -7.15 -8.21 -8.56
C SER A 120 -7.33 -9.71 -8.77
N ARG A 121 -8.36 -10.11 -9.53
CA ARG A 121 -8.55 -11.51 -9.94
C ARG A 121 -7.57 -11.93 -11.03
N LYS A 122 -7.16 -11.00 -11.89
CA LYS A 122 -6.25 -11.22 -13.01
C LYS A 122 -4.97 -10.40 -12.82
N GLU A 123 -3.92 -10.87 -13.39
CA GLU A 123 -2.68 -10.12 -13.52
C GLU A 123 -2.88 -8.91 -14.46
N ILE A 124 -2.18 -7.82 -14.18
CA ILE A 124 -2.35 -6.55 -14.88
C ILE A 124 -0.98 -6.10 -15.39
N LYS A 125 -0.73 -6.32 -16.67
CA LYS A 125 0.56 -6.03 -17.32
C LYS A 125 1.00 -4.57 -17.12
N SER A 126 0.09 -3.60 -17.30
CA SER A 126 0.41 -2.17 -17.10
C SER A 126 0.92 -1.89 -15.68
N LEU A 127 0.35 -2.54 -14.68
CA LEU A 127 0.76 -2.37 -13.28
C LEU A 127 2.13 -3.00 -13.01
N ILE A 128 2.40 -4.18 -13.58
CA ILE A 128 3.69 -4.86 -13.45
C ILE A 128 4.78 -4.04 -14.13
N ASN A 129 4.54 -3.51 -15.32
CA ASN A 129 5.50 -2.65 -16.02
C ASN A 129 5.81 -1.40 -15.21
N LEU A 130 4.79 -0.71 -14.67
CA LEU A 130 4.98 0.45 -13.81
C LEU A 130 5.80 0.10 -12.55
N GLU A 131 5.48 -1.02 -11.87
CA GLU A 131 6.25 -1.48 -10.71
C GLU A 131 7.70 -1.78 -11.06
N ASN A 132 7.94 -2.48 -12.16
CA ASN A 132 9.27 -2.80 -12.64
C ASN A 132 10.12 -1.55 -12.89
N ASP A 133 9.56 -0.55 -13.54
CA ASP A 133 10.27 0.71 -13.83
C ASP A 133 10.54 1.49 -12.55
N LEU A 134 9.57 1.57 -11.64
CA LEU A 134 9.78 2.19 -10.33
C LEU A 134 10.85 1.48 -9.50
N VAL A 135 10.87 0.14 -9.53
CA VAL A 135 11.89 -0.65 -8.80
C VAL A 135 13.26 -0.39 -9.38
N LYS A 136 13.42 -0.52 -10.70
CA LYS A 136 14.74 -0.41 -11.38
C LYS A 136 15.30 1.01 -11.30
N HIS A 137 14.54 2.02 -11.71
CA HIS A 137 15.06 3.39 -11.82
C HIS A 137 15.25 4.07 -10.46
N LEU A 138 14.39 3.78 -9.48
CA LEU A 138 14.54 4.38 -8.15
C LEU A 138 15.57 3.66 -7.26
N ASP A 139 16.12 2.52 -7.70
CA ASP A 139 17.13 1.82 -6.94
C ASP A 139 18.45 2.60 -6.84
N THR A 140 18.77 3.40 -7.84
CA THR A 140 19.93 4.28 -7.84
C THR A 140 19.95 5.26 -6.66
N PHE A 141 18.78 5.61 -6.12
CA PHE A 141 18.63 6.51 -4.96
C PHE A 141 18.60 5.78 -3.62
N ARG A 142 18.48 4.45 -3.63
CA ARG A 142 18.36 3.63 -2.42
C ARG A 142 19.71 3.46 -1.73
N ALA A 143 19.75 3.72 -0.43
CA ALA A 143 20.89 3.32 0.42
C ALA A 143 20.87 1.79 0.63
N GLU A 144 22.02 1.20 0.78
CA GLU A 144 22.18 -0.23 1.09
C GLU A 144 21.42 -0.62 2.36
N LEU A 145 20.90 -1.84 2.36
CA LEU A 145 20.23 -2.38 3.55
C LEU A 145 21.25 -2.59 4.68
N ASN A 146 20.89 -2.15 5.87
CA ASN A 146 21.64 -2.51 7.06
C ASN A 146 21.20 -3.87 7.62
N LYS A 147 22.00 -4.43 8.55
CA LYS A 147 21.75 -5.75 9.17
C LYS A 147 20.34 -5.87 9.76
N THR A 148 19.84 -4.80 10.41
CA THR A 148 18.50 -4.78 11.01
C THR A 148 17.39 -4.84 9.96
N GLU A 149 17.56 -4.14 8.84
CA GLU A 149 16.61 -4.17 7.73
C GLU A 149 16.55 -5.54 7.07
N ILE A 150 17.72 -6.19 6.88
CA ILE A 150 17.80 -7.56 6.35
C ILE A 150 17.10 -8.54 7.30
N LYS A 151 17.44 -8.52 8.60
CA LYS A 151 16.83 -9.40 9.61
C LYS A 151 15.31 -9.29 9.66
N LYS A 152 14.75 -8.07 9.52
CA LYS A 152 13.30 -7.85 9.48
C LYS A 152 12.60 -8.53 8.30
N ARG A 153 13.30 -8.90 7.25
CA ARG A 153 12.75 -9.61 6.07
C ARG A 153 12.74 -11.12 6.23
N ASN A 154 13.29 -11.64 7.35
CA ASN A 154 13.38 -13.07 7.65
C ASN A 154 13.91 -13.88 6.45
N PRO A 155 15.18 -13.67 6.05
CA PRO A 155 15.77 -14.26 4.83
C PRO A 155 15.62 -15.78 4.74
N ASP A 156 15.67 -16.47 5.88
CA ASP A 156 15.58 -17.94 5.95
C ASP A 156 14.23 -18.49 5.50
N SER A 157 13.19 -17.65 5.50
CA SER A 157 11.85 -18.00 5.04
C SER A 157 11.60 -17.65 3.55
N LEU A 158 12.59 -17.07 2.88
CA LEU A 158 12.50 -16.63 1.50
C LEU A 158 13.03 -17.69 0.53
N THR A 159 12.47 -17.76 -0.67
CA THR A 159 13.04 -18.58 -1.75
C THR A 159 14.39 -18.02 -2.20
N PHE A 160 15.19 -18.81 -2.92
CA PHE A 160 16.44 -18.35 -3.52
C PHE A 160 16.27 -17.05 -4.33
N LYS A 161 15.23 -17.00 -5.19
CA LYS A 161 14.93 -15.84 -6.03
C LYS A 161 14.52 -14.60 -5.18
N GLN A 162 13.73 -14.80 -4.15
CA GLN A 162 13.34 -13.73 -3.24
C GLN A 162 14.54 -13.18 -2.45
N ASN A 163 15.46 -14.05 -2.02
CA ASN A 163 16.71 -13.65 -1.39
C ASN A 163 17.63 -12.87 -2.36
N LYS A 164 17.70 -13.29 -3.63
CA LYS A 164 18.39 -12.54 -4.67
C LYS A 164 17.80 -11.13 -4.80
N TYR A 165 16.47 -11.01 -4.93
CA TYR A 165 15.81 -9.71 -5.04
C TYR A 165 15.93 -8.84 -3.77
N LEU A 166 15.96 -9.46 -2.58
CA LEU A 166 16.25 -8.72 -1.35
C LEU A 166 17.61 -8.04 -1.39
N LYS A 167 18.64 -8.72 -1.89
CA LYS A 167 20.01 -8.18 -2.04
C LYS A 167 20.07 -7.10 -3.13
N GLU A 168 19.53 -7.40 -4.31
CA GLU A 168 19.60 -6.51 -5.47
C GLU A 168 18.71 -5.26 -5.30
N TRP A 169 17.45 -5.41 -4.90
CA TRP A 169 16.42 -4.35 -4.92
C TRP A 169 15.99 -3.89 -3.53
N GLY A 170 16.52 -4.46 -2.46
CA GLY A 170 16.16 -4.13 -1.08
C GLY A 170 14.81 -4.67 -0.63
N TYR A 171 14.12 -5.45 -1.47
CA TYR A 171 12.82 -6.05 -1.17
C TYR A 171 12.59 -7.34 -1.95
N PRO A 172 12.10 -8.43 -1.31
CA PRO A 172 12.02 -9.74 -1.96
C PRO A 172 10.84 -9.91 -2.93
N PHE A 173 9.76 -9.09 -2.78
CA PHE A 173 8.52 -9.24 -3.53
C PHE A 173 8.39 -8.13 -4.59
N VAL A 174 9.33 -8.08 -5.53
CA VAL A 174 9.40 -7.15 -6.65
C VAL A 174 9.42 -7.88 -7.97
N LEU A 175 9.24 -7.17 -9.07
CA LEU A 175 9.29 -7.70 -10.43
C LEU A 175 8.30 -8.88 -10.60
N ASP A 176 8.74 -10.04 -11.06
CA ASP A 176 7.88 -11.22 -11.21
C ASP A 176 7.35 -11.82 -9.89
N GLN A 177 7.89 -11.39 -8.75
CA GLN A 177 7.36 -11.72 -7.43
C GLN A 177 6.33 -10.68 -6.93
N PHE A 178 6.15 -9.58 -7.67
CA PHE A 178 5.19 -8.54 -7.33
C PHE A 178 3.75 -9.05 -7.42
N LYS A 179 2.93 -8.69 -6.43
CA LYS A 179 1.49 -8.96 -6.45
C LYS A 179 0.74 -7.75 -5.91
N PHE A 180 -0.11 -7.16 -6.75
CA PHE A 180 -0.97 -6.07 -6.33
C PHE A 180 -1.83 -6.48 -5.14
N HIS A 181 -1.76 -5.74 -4.05
CA HIS A 181 -2.64 -5.93 -2.90
C HIS A 181 -2.76 -4.66 -2.05
N MET A 182 -3.93 -4.48 -1.46
CA MET A 182 -4.22 -3.42 -0.47
C MET A 182 -4.63 -4.10 0.84
N THR A 183 -3.81 -3.97 1.88
CA THR A 183 -4.04 -4.62 3.16
C THR A 183 -5.21 -3.98 3.89
N LEU A 184 -6.16 -4.79 4.33
CA LEU A 184 -7.30 -4.40 5.14
C LEU A 184 -6.98 -4.53 6.63
N MET A 185 -6.48 -5.67 7.03
CA MET A 185 -6.19 -5.97 8.43
C MET A 185 -5.13 -7.05 8.58
N ASN A 186 -4.44 -7.03 9.71
CA ASN A 186 -3.55 -8.10 10.15
C ASN A 186 -4.28 -8.95 11.18
N GLN A 187 -4.26 -10.26 11.01
CA GLN A 187 -4.91 -11.21 11.91
C GLN A 187 -3.87 -11.97 12.73
N ASN A 188 -4.00 -11.96 14.05
CA ASN A 188 -3.21 -12.81 14.93
C ASN A 188 -3.99 -14.12 15.16
N ASN A 189 -3.93 -15.04 14.18
CA ASN A 189 -4.56 -16.37 14.22
C ASN A 189 -6.11 -16.43 14.30
N ASN A 190 -6.82 -15.36 14.56
CA ASN A 190 -8.28 -15.34 14.59
C ASN A 190 -8.82 -15.36 13.16
N LYS A 191 -9.63 -16.35 12.87
CA LYS A 191 -10.30 -16.46 11.56
C LYS A 191 -11.61 -15.66 11.60
N LEU A 192 -11.83 -14.84 10.58
CA LEU A 192 -13.13 -14.24 10.36
C LEU A 192 -14.18 -15.34 10.15
N SER A 193 -15.33 -15.19 10.76
CA SER A 193 -16.50 -16.06 10.49
C SER A 193 -16.96 -15.90 9.03
N ASN A 194 -17.69 -16.87 8.52
CA ASN A 194 -18.24 -16.78 7.16
C ASN A 194 -19.18 -15.58 6.99
N LYS A 195 -19.92 -15.23 8.04
CA LYS A 195 -20.81 -14.07 8.05
C LYS A 195 -20.03 -12.76 7.93
N GLN A 196 -18.96 -12.60 8.72
CA GLN A 196 -18.06 -11.42 8.64
C GLN A 196 -17.42 -11.29 7.26
N LYS A 197 -16.96 -12.39 6.67
CA LYS A 197 -16.39 -12.40 5.31
C LYS A 197 -17.40 -11.94 4.27
N LEU A 198 -18.60 -12.53 4.29
CA LEU A 198 -19.67 -12.20 3.34
C LEU A 198 -20.05 -10.71 3.42
N GLU A 199 -20.24 -10.17 4.62
CA GLU A 199 -20.60 -8.75 4.79
C GLU A 199 -19.45 -7.82 4.36
N LEU A 200 -18.22 -8.19 4.63
CA LEU A 200 -17.05 -7.41 4.17
C LEU A 200 -16.94 -7.42 2.64
N GLU A 201 -17.18 -8.55 2.00
CA GLU A 201 -17.19 -8.68 0.53
C GLU A 201 -18.30 -7.84 -0.11
N LYS A 202 -19.51 -7.91 0.43
CA LYS A 202 -20.64 -7.07 -0.02
C LYS A 202 -20.32 -5.58 0.12
N LEU A 203 -19.73 -5.19 1.25
CA LEU A 203 -19.36 -3.79 1.47
C LEU A 203 -18.30 -3.34 0.47
N ILE A 204 -17.21 -4.10 0.29
CA ILE A 204 -16.15 -3.78 -0.67
C ILE A 204 -16.68 -3.71 -2.10
N TYR A 205 -17.50 -4.67 -2.51
CA TYR A 205 -18.13 -4.63 -3.83
C TYR A 205 -18.96 -3.37 -4.04
N LYS A 206 -19.81 -3.02 -3.08
CA LYS A 206 -20.66 -1.83 -3.13
C LYS A 206 -19.88 -0.52 -3.23
N ILE A 207 -18.78 -0.37 -2.46
CA ILE A 207 -18.02 0.89 -2.41
C ILE A 207 -17.01 1.03 -3.55
N SER A 208 -16.51 -0.06 -4.11
CA SER A 208 -15.52 -0.06 -5.19
C SER A 208 -16.14 -0.30 -6.57
N ASN A 209 -17.40 -0.71 -6.62
CA ASN A 209 -18.04 -1.19 -7.85
C ASN A 209 -17.15 -2.21 -8.60
N ASN A 210 -16.47 -3.06 -7.82
CA ASN A 210 -15.50 -4.05 -8.30
C ASN A 210 -14.37 -3.49 -9.19
N LEU A 211 -13.99 -2.22 -8.97
CA LEU A 211 -13.08 -1.46 -9.82
C LEU A 211 -12.16 -0.56 -9.00
N VAL A 212 -10.90 -0.47 -9.41
CA VAL A 212 -9.92 0.52 -8.91
C VAL A 212 -9.41 1.34 -10.09
N GLU A 213 -9.58 2.66 -10.02
CA GLU A 213 -8.96 3.58 -10.97
C GLU A 213 -7.51 3.83 -10.59
N PHE A 214 -6.61 3.65 -11.53
CA PHE A 214 -5.19 3.84 -11.38
C PHE A 214 -4.73 5.04 -12.21
N ASN A 215 -4.78 6.24 -11.62
CA ASN A 215 -4.57 7.51 -12.30
C ASN A 215 -3.29 8.22 -11.87
N GLU A 216 -2.72 7.83 -10.73
CA GLU A 216 -1.57 8.49 -10.12
C GLU A 216 -0.83 7.55 -9.17
N ILE A 217 0.44 7.83 -8.94
CA ILE A 217 1.26 7.22 -7.91
C ILE A 217 1.63 8.24 -6.84
N SER A 218 1.87 7.79 -5.62
CA SER A 218 2.16 8.66 -4.49
C SER A 218 3.52 8.37 -3.89
N LEU A 219 4.31 9.43 -3.68
CA LEU A 219 5.51 9.38 -2.85
C LEU A 219 5.10 9.61 -1.39
N LEU A 220 5.51 8.71 -0.53
CA LEU A 220 5.31 8.78 0.90
C LEU A 220 6.62 8.82 1.65
N GLY A 221 6.60 9.42 2.84
CA GLY A 221 7.70 9.46 3.77
C GLY A 221 7.31 8.89 5.13
N GLU A 222 8.19 8.11 5.73
CA GLU A 222 8.05 7.62 7.10
C GLU A 222 8.54 8.68 8.08
N ASN A 223 7.64 9.23 8.89
CA ASN A 223 7.97 10.20 9.92
C ASN A 223 8.72 9.57 11.12
N LYS A 224 9.17 10.39 12.09
CA LYS A 224 9.90 9.93 13.29
C LYS A 224 9.12 8.92 14.17
N ASN A 225 7.81 8.92 14.09
CA ASN A 225 6.95 8.00 14.84
C ASN A 225 6.65 6.69 14.08
N GLY A 226 7.24 6.49 12.89
CA GLY A 226 7.07 5.29 12.08
C GLY A 226 5.78 5.25 11.25
N TYR A 227 5.12 6.39 11.09
CA TYR A 227 3.94 6.52 10.24
C TYR A 227 4.29 7.09 8.87
N PHE A 228 3.70 6.50 7.82
CA PHE A 228 3.85 7.02 6.47
C PHE A 228 2.86 8.15 6.20
N GLU A 229 3.34 9.19 5.52
CA GLU A 229 2.60 10.40 5.18
C GLU A 229 2.79 10.73 3.71
N GLU A 230 1.71 11.18 3.05
CA GLU A 230 1.78 11.60 1.65
C GLU A 230 2.65 12.87 1.53
N ILE A 231 3.65 12.81 0.65
CA ILE A 231 4.52 13.94 0.29
C ILE A 231 4.01 14.58 -1.00
N LYS A 232 3.84 13.77 -2.07
CA LYS A 232 3.44 14.26 -3.39
C LYS A 232 2.80 13.14 -4.21
N ARG A 233 1.84 13.50 -5.06
CA ARG A 233 1.26 12.64 -6.10
C ARG A 233 1.79 13.01 -7.48
N PHE A 234 1.97 12.00 -8.31
CA PHE A 234 2.42 12.11 -9.69
C PHE A 234 1.36 11.46 -10.58
N LYS A 235 0.82 12.25 -11.51
CA LYS A 235 -0.21 11.77 -12.44
C LYS A 235 0.41 10.86 -13.50
N LEU A 236 -0.25 9.77 -13.81
CA LEU A 236 0.04 8.98 -15.00
C LEU A 236 -0.47 9.71 -16.25
N ASN A 237 0.07 9.35 -17.41
CA ASN A 237 -0.35 9.91 -18.69
C ASN A 237 -1.81 9.53 -19.02
N PHE A 238 -2.41 10.22 -20.00
CA PHE A 238 -3.78 9.97 -20.47
C PHE A 238 -3.92 8.63 -21.17
#